data_664eebcd2fea7e936b1d07c98618dc21
#
_entry.id   664eebcd2fea7e936b1d07c98618dc21
#
_cell.length_a   1.000
_cell.length_b   1.000
_cell.length_c   1.000
_cell.angle_alpha   90.00
_cell.angle_beta   90.00
_cell.angle_gamma   90.00
#
_symmetry.space_group_name_H-M   'P 1'
#
loop_
_entity.id
_entity.type
_entity.pdbx_description
1 polymer ?
#
loop_
_entity_poly.entity_id
_entity_poly.type
_entity_poly.pdbx_seq_one_letter_code
_entity_poly.pdbx_strand_id
1 'polypeptide(L)'
;IKITVDNMKVLWDHIDLCQTAFERFNSNKWIETQPFEMEDEVKKLMKTLKDMKVDKKANAYAGILEEIKKWLVFLPLIAELADPAMRDRHWDDLKRKVGQQFTIDENLLLKDINELNLGKYQEDVEEITDQAKQEAKMEKTLAKIQENWVDVLFEFARHKDTDVHMIRLSEENFDMLEENQVSVTAMFSSRYLATFESKIVYWQKSLADIADIIVIIGEVQRSWSFLENLFIHSEEVKKELPNESEKFKDIDVDVKKLLADGYKQQKALDFCTQQYVLPQLEKIQDNLAICEKALNEFMYSKKVAFPRFFFVSSADLLDILSNGNNPSKVMIHMPKIISAMDTLTLKEQSHSERPFALSMKACVGVETVKFTSDLQLLGKVEAYLQDVLNIMRSSLQDIAKESLKQFSELPKEDWIKQDPAQVTLLINLCSWVINCEGAFGQAAV
;
A
#
# COMPACT_ATOMS: atom_id res chain seq x y z
N ILE A 1 -74.17 38.04 25.99
CA ILE A 1 -73.31 39.10 26.50
C ILE A 1 -72.36 38.56 27.61
N LYS A 2 -72.83 37.91 28.71
CA LYS A 2 -71.99 37.43 29.81
C LYS A 2 -70.99 36.45 29.34
N ILE A 3 -71.35 35.39 28.58
CA ILE A 3 -70.44 34.38 28.01
C ILE A 3 -69.37 35.01 27.10
N THR A 4 -69.73 36.07 26.34
CA THR A 4 -68.78 36.76 25.43
C THR A 4 -67.77 37.57 26.25
N VAL A 5 -68.16 38.17 27.33
CA VAL A 5 -67.27 38.91 28.22
C VAL A 5 -66.34 37.98 28.97
N ASP A 6 -66.85 36.85 29.48
CA ASP A 6 -66.04 35.83 30.16
C ASP A 6 -64.98 35.22 29.19
N ASN A 7 -65.35 34.90 27.97
CA ASN A 7 -64.43 34.44 26.94
C ASN A 7 -63.33 35.46 26.58
N MET A 8 -63.73 36.76 26.49
CA MET A 8 -62.76 37.83 26.25
C MET A 8 -61.82 38.01 27.43
N LYS A 9 -62.24 37.84 28.65
CA LYS A 9 -61.37 37.88 29.85
C LYS A 9 -60.35 36.78 29.80
N VAL A 10 -60.73 35.52 29.53
CA VAL A 10 -59.86 34.41 29.37
C VAL A 10 -58.82 34.65 28.28
N LEU A 11 -59.16 35.27 27.16
CA LEU A 11 -58.24 35.66 26.11
C LEU A 11 -57.20 36.68 26.61
N TRP A 12 -57.64 37.72 27.31
CA TRP A 12 -56.73 38.75 27.85
C TRP A 12 -55.84 38.22 28.95
N ASP A 13 -56.32 37.35 29.83
CA ASP A 13 -55.47 36.64 30.83
C ASP A 13 -54.39 35.79 30.17
N HIS A 14 -54.72 35.18 29.03
CA HIS A 14 -53.72 34.40 28.25
C HIS A 14 -52.71 35.30 27.52
N ILE A 15 -53.17 36.46 27.00
CA ILE A 15 -52.26 37.45 26.39
C ILE A 15 -51.27 37.96 27.41
N ASP A 16 -51.70 38.27 28.63
CA ASP A 16 -50.85 38.73 29.73
C ASP A 16 -49.80 37.65 30.09
N LEU A 17 -50.24 36.38 30.15
CA LEU A 17 -49.35 35.25 30.37
C LEU A 17 -48.29 35.14 29.26
N CYS A 18 -48.69 35.28 28.00
CA CYS A 18 -47.74 35.23 26.86
C CYS A 18 -46.76 36.42 26.92
N GLN A 19 -47.24 37.63 27.20
CA GLN A 19 -46.39 38.83 27.30
C GLN A 19 -45.38 38.69 28.42
N THR A 20 -45.78 38.24 29.60
CA THR A 20 -44.91 37.98 30.73
C THR A 20 -43.83 36.93 30.38
N ALA A 21 -44.19 35.87 29.66
CA ALA A 21 -43.23 34.88 29.19
C ALA A 21 -42.23 35.49 28.19
N PHE A 22 -42.70 36.29 27.24
CA PHE A 22 -41.81 36.93 26.24
C PHE A 22 -40.91 38.00 26.83
N GLU A 23 -41.36 38.78 27.82
CA GLU A 23 -40.52 39.73 28.57
C GLU A 23 -39.43 39.01 29.35
N ARG A 24 -39.76 37.91 29.98
CA ARG A 24 -38.78 37.06 30.66
C ARG A 24 -37.76 36.52 29.66
N PHE A 25 -38.15 36.00 28.51
CA PHE A 25 -37.26 35.53 27.47
C PHE A 25 -36.31 36.63 26.98
N ASN A 26 -36.86 37.82 26.68
CA ASN A 26 -36.09 38.97 26.24
C ASN A 26 -35.05 39.45 27.28
N SER A 27 -35.29 39.20 28.57
CA SER A 27 -34.41 39.59 29.68
C SER A 27 -33.30 38.56 29.93
N ASN A 28 -33.36 37.39 29.29
CA ASN A 28 -32.31 36.37 29.46
C ASN A 28 -31.04 36.80 28.76
N LYS A 29 -29.89 36.50 29.39
CA LYS A 29 -28.59 36.66 28.77
C LYS A 29 -28.41 35.60 27.67
N TRP A 30 -27.76 35.97 26.58
CA TRP A 30 -27.42 35.07 25.47
C TRP A 30 -26.81 33.76 25.93
N ILE A 31 -25.82 33.85 26.82
CA ILE A 31 -25.03 32.67 27.31
C ILE A 31 -25.90 31.70 28.13
N GLU A 32 -26.95 32.21 28.81
CA GLU A 32 -27.82 31.41 29.68
C GLU A 32 -29.09 30.95 28.97
N THR A 33 -29.25 31.31 27.69
CA THR A 33 -30.44 31.00 26.92
C THR A 33 -30.57 29.50 26.64
N GLN A 34 -31.75 28.95 26.93
CA GLN A 34 -32.07 27.55 26.65
C GLN A 34 -33.19 27.49 25.58
N PRO A 35 -32.87 27.56 24.30
CA PRO A 35 -33.88 27.77 23.24
C PRO A 35 -34.90 26.65 23.16
N PHE A 36 -34.53 25.40 23.43
CA PHE A 36 -35.43 24.24 23.38
C PHE A 36 -36.52 24.30 24.45
N GLU A 37 -36.19 24.71 25.69
CA GLU A 37 -37.16 24.84 26.77
C GLU A 37 -38.14 25.98 26.49
N MET A 38 -37.61 27.09 25.95
CA MET A 38 -38.44 28.25 25.54
C MET A 38 -39.38 27.88 24.39
N GLU A 39 -38.92 27.13 23.40
CA GLU A 39 -39.70 26.66 22.27
C GLU A 39 -40.87 25.76 22.74
N ASP A 40 -40.61 24.84 23.68
CA ASP A 40 -41.63 23.98 24.27
C ASP A 40 -42.69 24.79 25.04
N GLU A 41 -42.27 25.83 25.75
CA GLU A 41 -43.17 26.72 26.45
C GLU A 41 -44.06 27.51 25.46
N VAL A 42 -43.47 28.06 24.40
CA VAL A 42 -44.23 28.76 23.33
C VAL A 42 -45.18 27.81 22.60
N LYS A 43 -44.79 26.56 22.35
CA LYS A 43 -45.70 25.53 21.79
C LYS A 43 -46.88 25.25 22.69
N LYS A 44 -46.69 25.20 24.02
CA LYS A 44 -47.78 25.05 24.99
C LYS A 44 -48.72 26.25 24.97
N LEU A 45 -48.16 27.46 24.96
CA LEU A 45 -48.96 28.70 24.84
C LEU A 45 -49.79 28.73 23.53
N MET A 46 -49.19 28.32 22.40
CA MET A 46 -49.89 28.20 21.12
C MET A 46 -51.02 27.18 21.19
N LYS A 47 -50.80 26.03 21.81
CA LYS A 47 -51.84 25.00 21.96
C LYS A 47 -52.99 25.51 22.79
N THR A 48 -52.70 26.11 23.96
CA THR A 48 -53.74 26.70 24.82
C THR A 48 -54.58 27.74 24.09
N LEU A 49 -53.94 28.63 23.31
CA LEU A 49 -54.61 29.64 22.50
C LEU A 49 -55.57 29.00 21.46
N LYS A 50 -55.12 27.95 20.77
CA LYS A 50 -55.93 27.24 19.77
C LYS A 50 -57.13 26.51 20.34
N ASP A 51 -57.03 26.00 21.57
CA ASP A 51 -58.04 25.22 22.27
C ASP A 51 -59.08 26.12 22.92
N MET A 52 -58.87 27.46 23.01
CA MET A 52 -59.83 28.40 23.56
C MET A 52 -61.06 28.57 22.67
N LYS A 53 -62.23 28.64 23.33
CA LYS A 53 -63.55 28.89 22.68
C LYS A 53 -63.77 30.39 22.50
N VAL A 54 -62.89 31.06 21.79
CA VAL A 54 -62.99 32.52 21.53
C VAL A 54 -63.18 32.80 20.05
N ASP A 55 -63.65 34.00 19.73
CA ASP A 55 -63.74 34.41 18.33
C ASP A 55 -62.36 34.59 17.71
N LYS A 56 -62.04 33.70 16.81
CA LYS A 56 -60.71 33.66 16.12
C LYS A 56 -60.50 34.84 15.16
N LYS A 57 -61.57 35.63 14.88
CA LYS A 57 -61.46 36.84 14.09
C LYS A 57 -61.20 38.10 14.92
N ALA A 58 -61.22 37.99 16.23
CA ALA A 58 -60.89 39.12 17.11
C ALA A 58 -59.46 39.60 16.89
N ASN A 59 -59.27 40.93 16.79
CA ASN A 59 -57.98 41.54 16.57
C ASN A 59 -56.94 41.13 17.66
N ALA A 60 -57.40 41.02 18.90
CA ALA A 60 -56.54 40.55 20.01
C ALA A 60 -56.03 39.09 19.84
N TYR A 61 -56.88 38.16 19.35
CA TYR A 61 -56.52 36.81 19.04
C TYR A 61 -55.51 36.76 17.86
N ALA A 62 -55.76 37.51 16.79
CA ALA A 62 -54.90 37.57 15.63
C ALA A 62 -53.52 38.16 15.99
N GLY A 63 -53.46 39.19 16.83
CA GLY A 63 -52.22 39.82 17.26
C GLY A 63 -51.36 38.90 18.09
N ILE A 64 -51.88 38.23 19.10
CA ILE A 64 -51.09 37.31 19.94
C ILE A 64 -50.70 36.05 19.17
N LEU A 65 -51.55 35.58 18.26
CA LEU A 65 -51.20 34.43 17.38
C LEU A 65 -50.02 34.77 16.47
N GLU A 66 -49.95 35.98 15.92
CA GLU A 66 -48.85 36.43 15.10
C GLU A 66 -47.56 36.55 15.92
N GLU A 67 -47.64 37.07 17.14
CA GLU A 67 -46.48 37.18 18.04
C GLU A 67 -45.96 35.83 18.47
N ILE A 68 -46.79 34.88 18.85
CA ILE A 68 -46.39 33.50 19.14
C ILE A 68 -45.73 32.85 17.92
N LYS A 69 -46.26 33.06 16.70
CA LYS A 69 -45.64 32.54 15.47
C LYS A 69 -44.27 33.16 15.23
N LYS A 70 -44.04 34.41 15.48
CA LYS A 70 -42.72 35.06 15.39
C LYS A 70 -41.71 34.37 16.31
N TRP A 71 -42.08 34.09 17.56
CA TRP A 71 -41.25 33.36 18.50
C TRP A 71 -40.98 31.93 18.05
N LEU A 72 -41.95 31.23 17.48
CA LEU A 72 -41.75 29.86 16.95
C LEU A 72 -40.83 29.79 15.71
N VAL A 73 -40.68 30.89 14.97
CA VAL A 73 -39.67 31.01 13.89
C VAL A 73 -38.32 31.43 14.46
N PHE A 74 -38.31 32.32 15.46
CA PHE A 74 -37.09 32.88 16.02
C PHE A 74 -36.30 31.88 16.90
N LEU A 75 -36.97 31.11 17.76
CA LEU A 75 -36.30 30.21 18.71
C LEU A 75 -35.50 29.10 18.05
N PRO A 76 -35.93 28.42 16.97
CA PRO A 76 -35.09 27.48 16.23
C PRO A 76 -33.80 28.13 15.68
N LEU A 77 -33.90 29.35 15.15
CA LEU A 77 -32.72 30.09 14.65
C LEU A 77 -31.74 30.41 15.78
N ILE A 78 -32.25 30.75 16.97
CA ILE A 78 -31.43 30.97 18.16
C ILE A 78 -30.76 29.67 18.60
N ALA A 79 -31.46 28.53 18.51
CA ALA A 79 -30.88 27.24 18.84
C ALA A 79 -29.71 26.88 17.88
N GLU A 80 -29.84 27.23 16.62
CA GLU A 80 -28.75 27.03 15.64
C GLU A 80 -27.57 27.98 15.87
N LEU A 81 -27.83 29.27 16.17
CA LEU A 81 -26.77 30.24 16.47
C LEU A 81 -26.08 30.00 17.81
N ALA A 82 -26.72 29.31 18.75
CA ALA A 82 -26.15 28.92 20.03
C ALA A 82 -25.20 27.70 19.92
N ASP A 83 -25.05 27.10 18.72
CA ASP A 83 -24.16 25.97 18.48
C ASP A 83 -22.70 26.35 18.82
N PRO A 84 -21.96 25.54 19.61
CA PRO A 84 -20.56 25.79 19.94
C PRO A 84 -19.61 25.82 18.72
N ALA A 85 -20.07 25.41 17.55
CA ALA A 85 -19.34 25.53 16.29
C ALA A 85 -19.20 26.97 15.79
N MET A 86 -20.06 27.90 16.27
CA MET A 86 -20.00 29.31 15.87
C MET A 86 -18.71 29.98 16.35
N ARG A 87 -18.00 30.64 15.46
CA ARG A 87 -16.77 31.42 15.70
C ARG A 87 -17.02 32.88 15.33
N ASP A 88 -16.15 33.79 15.79
CA ASP A 88 -16.25 35.24 15.55
C ASP A 88 -16.46 35.58 14.06
N ARG A 89 -15.79 34.86 13.14
CA ARG A 89 -15.93 35.05 11.70
C ARG A 89 -17.37 34.81 11.19
N HIS A 90 -18.08 33.83 11.76
CA HIS A 90 -19.46 33.52 11.40
C HIS A 90 -20.41 34.59 11.90
N TRP A 91 -20.14 35.12 13.10
CA TRP A 91 -20.87 36.25 13.63
C TRP A 91 -20.64 37.54 12.83
N ASP A 92 -19.42 37.76 12.33
CA ASP A 92 -19.12 38.89 11.46
C ASP A 92 -19.82 38.77 10.07
N ASP A 93 -19.98 37.54 9.58
CA ASP A 93 -20.79 37.28 8.37
C ASP A 93 -22.26 37.58 8.63
N LEU A 94 -22.81 37.15 9.75
CA LEU A 94 -24.19 37.46 10.14
C LEU A 94 -24.40 38.96 10.25
N LYS A 95 -23.48 39.69 10.91
CA LYS A 95 -23.55 41.16 11.01
C LYS A 95 -23.58 41.84 9.64
N ARG A 96 -22.78 41.34 8.69
CA ARG A 96 -22.74 41.87 7.32
C ARG A 96 -24.06 41.64 6.57
N LYS A 97 -24.64 40.44 6.68
CA LYS A 97 -25.90 40.07 6.01
C LYS A 97 -27.11 40.83 6.60
N VAL A 98 -27.16 40.96 7.94
CA VAL A 98 -28.20 41.67 8.64
C VAL A 98 -28.06 43.22 8.54
N GLY A 99 -26.81 43.69 8.29
CA GLY A 99 -26.51 45.14 8.18
C GLY A 99 -26.51 45.87 9.51
N GLN A 100 -26.44 45.16 10.64
CA GLN A 100 -26.40 45.72 11.98
C GLN A 100 -25.15 45.26 12.73
N GLN A 101 -24.59 46.18 13.54
CA GLN A 101 -23.40 45.87 14.38
C GLN A 101 -23.86 45.56 15.81
N PHE A 102 -23.45 44.42 16.31
CA PHE A 102 -23.65 44.00 17.71
C PHE A 102 -22.43 43.28 18.22
N THR A 103 -22.19 43.28 19.52
CA THR A 103 -21.09 42.58 20.16
C THR A 103 -21.63 41.38 20.94
N ILE A 104 -20.91 40.26 20.83
CA ILE A 104 -21.26 39.05 21.58
C ILE A 104 -20.42 39.05 22.83
N ASP A 105 -20.96 39.60 23.90
CA ASP A 105 -20.35 39.64 25.22
C ASP A 105 -21.26 39.00 26.28
N GLU A 106 -20.78 38.93 27.49
CA GLU A 106 -21.52 38.35 28.63
C GLU A 106 -22.82 39.14 28.99
N ASN A 107 -22.98 40.33 28.45
CA ASN A 107 -24.10 41.24 28.73
C ASN A 107 -25.12 41.24 27.62
N LEU A 108 -24.87 40.57 26.49
CA LEU A 108 -25.80 40.47 25.36
C LEU A 108 -27.12 39.80 25.80
N LEU A 109 -28.21 40.48 25.60
CA LEU A 109 -29.55 39.97 25.92
C LEU A 109 -30.24 39.37 24.69
N LEU A 110 -31.11 38.42 24.93
CA LEU A 110 -31.89 37.82 23.85
C LEU A 110 -32.76 38.86 23.13
N LYS A 111 -33.16 39.94 23.81
CA LYS A 111 -33.83 41.09 23.26
C LYS A 111 -33.08 41.73 22.09
N ASP A 112 -31.76 41.93 22.26
CA ASP A 112 -30.93 42.60 21.26
C ASP A 112 -30.87 41.79 19.96
N ILE A 113 -30.86 40.44 20.08
CA ILE A 113 -30.90 39.53 18.94
C ILE A 113 -32.29 39.46 18.32
N ASN A 114 -33.37 39.54 19.12
CA ASN A 114 -34.76 39.56 18.63
C ASN A 114 -35.03 40.81 17.79
N GLU A 115 -34.46 41.96 18.17
CA GLU A 115 -34.58 43.23 17.44
C GLU A 115 -33.94 43.16 16.02
N LEU A 116 -33.04 42.19 15.76
CA LEU A 116 -32.43 41.94 14.42
C LEU A 116 -33.41 41.38 13.40
N ASN A 117 -34.62 40.97 13.83
CA ASN A 117 -35.63 40.34 12.97
C ASN A 117 -35.10 39.18 12.13
N LEU A 118 -34.36 38.25 12.74
CA LEU A 118 -33.71 37.13 12.08
C LEU A 118 -34.64 36.26 11.23
N GLY A 119 -35.93 36.26 11.52
CA GLY A 119 -36.94 35.57 10.70
C GLY A 119 -36.96 36.00 9.23
N LYS A 120 -36.45 37.21 8.89
CA LYS A 120 -36.27 37.66 7.50
C LYS A 120 -35.01 37.12 6.83
N TYR A 121 -34.05 36.69 7.60
CA TYR A 121 -32.73 36.20 7.20
C TYR A 121 -32.56 34.72 7.53
N GLN A 122 -33.67 33.97 7.57
CA GLN A 122 -33.69 32.57 7.96
C GLN A 122 -32.72 31.75 7.10
N GLU A 123 -32.79 31.88 5.76
CA GLU A 123 -31.90 31.17 4.82
C GLU A 123 -30.42 31.53 5.06
N ASP A 124 -30.14 32.80 5.36
CA ASP A 124 -28.77 33.26 5.66
C ASP A 124 -28.22 32.69 6.99
N VAL A 125 -29.10 32.61 8.02
CA VAL A 125 -28.72 32.01 9.32
C VAL A 125 -28.47 30.52 9.16
N GLU A 126 -29.35 29.79 8.46
CA GLU A 126 -29.19 28.37 8.17
C GLU A 126 -27.89 28.10 7.37
N GLU A 127 -27.57 28.94 6.37
CA GLU A 127 -26.32 28.83 5.61
C GLU A 127 -25.09 29.03 6.49
N ILE A 128 -25.07 30.08 7.33
CA ILE A 128 -23.94 30.40 8.23
C ILE A 128 -23.76 29.33 9.29
N THR A 129 -24.83 28.79 9.86
CA THR A 129 -24.78 27.76 10.88
C THR A 129 -24.32 26.39 10.28
N ASP A 130 -24.77 26.07 9.06
CA ASP A 130 -24.26 24.89 8.32
C ASP A 130 -22.76 25.05 8.02
N GLN A 131 -22.35 26.23 7.55
CA GLN A 131 -20.92 26.54 7.37
C GLN A 131 -20.14 26.33 8.68
N ALA A 132 -20.62 26.87 9.80
CA ALA A 132 -19.95 26.76 11.09
C ALA A 132 -19.80 25.28 11.52
N LYS A 133 -20.85 24.47 11.36
CA LYS A 133 -20.80 23.03 11.67
C LYS A 133 -19.84 22.27 10.78
N GLN A 134 -19.82 22.57 9.47
CA GLN A 134 -18.88 21.93 8.53
C GLN A 134 -17.43 22.35 8.81
N GLU A 135 -17.18 23.63 9.07
CA GLU A 135 -15.86 24.13 9.44
C GLU A 135 -15.36 23.55 10.76
N ALA A 136 -16.21 23.42 11.78
CA ALA A 136 -15.86 22.80 13.05
C ALA A 136 -15.53 21.29 12.89
N LYS A 137 -16.24 20.60 12.01
CA LYS A 137 -15.92 19.20 11.67
C LYS A 137 -14.55 19.09 10.99
N MET A 138 -14.26 19.97 10.03
CA MET A 138 -12.95 20.02 9.37
C MET A 138 -11.83 20.34 10.38
N GLU A 139 -12.01 21.34 11.23
CA GLU A 139 -11.07 21.72 12.27
C GLU A 139 -10.74 20.54 13.20
N LYS A 140 -11.78 19.83 13.66
CA LYS A 140 -11.62 18.65 14.52
C LYS A 140 -10.88 17.51 13.80
N THR A 141 -11.19 17.28 12.54
CA THR A 141 -10.51 16.23 11.76
C THR A 141 -9.05 16.58 11.51
N LEU A 142 -8.75 17.83 11.15
CA LEU A 142 -7.36 18.29 10.97
C LEU A 142 -6.55 18.22 12.27
N ALA A 143 -7.17 18.57 13.41
CA ALA A 143 -6.54 18.43 14.72
C ALA A 143 -6.22 16.97 15.06
N LYS A 144 -7.15 16.04 14.76
CA LYS A 144 -6.96 14.59 14.93
C LYS A 144 -5.81 14.06 14.04
N ILE A 145 -5.77 14.50 12.77
CA ILE A 145 -4.68 14.12 11.86
C ILE A 145 -3.33 14.62 12.41
N GLN A 146 -3.28 15.86 12.87
CA GLN A 146 -2.05 16.43 13.46
C GLN A 146 -1.62 15.66 14.71
N GLU A 147 -2.54 15.35 15.62
CA GLU A 147 -2.27 14.58 16.83
C GLU A 147 -1.73 13.18 16.50
N ASN A 148 -2.36 12.50 15.55
CA ASN A 148 -1.96 11.18 15.11
C ASN A 148 -0.53 11.16 14.55
N TRP A 149 -0.17 12.13 13.68
CA TRP A 149 1.09 12.09 12.94
C TRP A 149 2.29 12.69 13.67
N VAL A 150 2.09 13.44 14.76
CA VAL A 150 3.18 14.02 15.56
C VAL A 150 4.09 12.95 16.17
N ASP A 151 3.54 11.80 16.55
CA ASP A 151 4.24 10.75 17.28
C ASP A 151 4.38 9.42 16.52
N VAL A 152 4.05 9.38 15.22
CA VAL A 152 4.29 8.19 14.39
C VAL A 152 5.79 7.99 14.20
N LEU A 153 6.27 6.84 14.69
CA LEU A 153 7.67 6.42 14.55
C LEU A 153 7.78 5.31 13.49
N PHE A 154 8.92 5.29 12.82
CA PHE A 154 9.31 4.15 12.00
C PHE A 154 9.64 2.92 12.84
N GLU A 155 9.41 1.75 12.30
CA GLU A 155 9.97 0.50 12.79
C GLU A 155 11.30 0.22 12.13
N PHE A 156 12.26 -0.27 12.90
CA PHE A 156 13.61 -0.54 12.44
C PHE A 156 13.96 -2.01 12.59
N ALA A 157 14.44 -2.62 11.50
CA ALA A 157 14.98 -3.98 11.50
C ALA A 157 16.43 -3.96 11.06
N ARG A 158 17.31 -4.66 11.76
CA ARG A 158 18.72 -4.77 11.36
C ARG A 158 18.86 -5.53 10.04
N HIS A 159 19.70 -5.01 9.15
CA HIS A 159 20.06 -5.67 7.91
C HIS A 159 21.20 -6.64 8.16
N LYS A 160 20.92 -7.95 8.19
CA LYS A 160 21.91 -9.02 8.51
C LYS A 160 22.66 -8.72 9.83
N ASP A 161 23.95 -8.96 9.86
CA ASP A 161 24.82 -8.65 11.01
C ASP A 161 25.50 -7.27 10.89
N THR A 162 24.90 -6.33 10.17
CA THR A 162 25.42 -4.98 9.95
C THR A 162 24.73 -3.96 10.87
N ASP A 163 25.34 -2.77 11.00
CA ASP A 163 24.74 -1.64 11.74
C ASP A 163 23.71 -0.85 10.92
N VAL A 164 23.34 -1.36 9.74
CA VAL A 164 22.33 -0.73 8.88
C VAL A 164 20.93 -1.12 9.36
N HIS A 165 20.07 -0.12 9.55
CA HIS A 165 18.70 -0.29 9.98
C HIS A 165 17.75 -0.06 8.81
N MET A 166 16.98 -1.09 8.46
CA MET A 166 15.92 -1.02 7.45
C MET A 166 14.71 -0.31 8.05
N ILE A 167 14.09 0.57 7.27
CA ILE A 167 12.95 1.40 7.68
C ILE A 167 11.66 0.72 7.23
N ARG A 168 10.67 0.66 8.13
CA ARG A 168 9.32 0.20 7.86
C ARG A 168 8.29 1.09 8.55
N LEU A 169 7.11 1.14 8.00
CA LEU A 169 5.92 1.66 8.67
C LEU A 169 5.08 0.47 9.13
N SER A 170 4.51 0.53 10.35
CA SER A 170 3.61 -0.53 10.83
C SER A 170 2.32 -0.61 9.98
N GLU A 171 1.68 -1.77 9.95
CA GLU A 171 0.41 -1.95 9.22
C GLU A 171 -0.67 -0.99 9.74
N GLU A 172 -0.76 -0.80 11.07
CA GLU A 172 -1.70 0.13 11.69
C GLU A 172 -1.50 1.57 11.22
N ASN A 173 -0.25 2.00 11.08
CA ASN A 173 0.08 3.35 10.59
C ASN A 173 -0.17 3.47 9.07
N PHE A 174 -0.11 2.37 8.33
CA PHE A 174 -0.45 2.35 6.91
C PHE A 174 -1.96 2.51 6.70
N ASP A 175 -2.78 1.78 7.47
CA ASP A 175 -4.23 1.91 7.45
C ASP A 175 -4.66 3.33 7.86
N MET A 176 -4.01 3.91 8.89
CA MET A 176 -4.23 5.28 9.31
C MET A 176 -3.86 6.30 8.22
N LEU A 177 -2.79 6.04 7.46
CA LEU A 177 -2.37 6.88 6.33
C LEU A 177 -3.47 6.94 5.28
N GLU A 178 -3.99 5.79 4.86
CA GLU A 178 -5.06 5.71 3.86
C GLU A 178 -6.35 6.39 4.36
N GLU A 179 -6.77 6.15 5.61
CA GLU A 179 -7.96 6.80 6.20
C GLU A 179 -7.81 8.33 6.20
N ASN A 180 -6.62 8.82 6.59
CA ASN A 180 -6.36 10.25 6.65
C ASN A 180 -6.29 10.89 5.25
N GLN A 181 -5.73 10.20 4.25
CA GLN A 181 -5.72 10.65 2.86
C GLN A 181 -7.15 10.79 2.31
N VAL A 182 -8.01 9.81 2.55
CA VAL A 182 -9.43 9.86 2.17
C VAL A 182 -10.13 11.04 2.86
N SER A 183 -9.88 11.22 4.17
CA SER A 183 -10.48 12.30 4.95
C SER A 183 -10.07 13.69 4.44
N VAL A 184 -8.79 13.89 4.14
CA VAL A 184 -8.27 15.16 3.59
C VAL A 184 -8.82 15.41 2.19
N THR A 185 -8.89 14.38 1.34
CA THR A 185 -9.45 14.48 -0.02
C THR A 185 -10.94 14.86 0.02
N ALA A 186 -11.70 14.30 0.97
CA ALA A 186 -13.10 14.65 1.15
C ALA A 186 -13.31 16.14 1.54
N MET A 187 -12.36 16.73 2.30
CA MET A 187 -12.40 18.14 2.67
C MET A 187 -12.26 19.08 1.47
N PHE A 188 -11.50 18.70 0.43
CA PHE A 188 -11.38 19.47 -0.81
C PHE A 188 -12.71 19.66 -1.54
N SER A 189 -13.66 18.75 -1.35
CA SER A 189 -14.98 18.82 -1.98
C SER A 189 -15.96 19.74 -1.21
N SER A 190 -15.53 20.32 -0.08
CA SER A 190 -16.37 21.19 0.74
C SER A 190 -16.47 22.60 0.14
N ARG A 191 -17.67 23.19 0.20
CA ARG A 191 -17.90 24.59 -0.20
C ARG A 191 -17.15 25.60 0.69
N TYR A 192 -16.79 25.20 1.89
CA TYR A 192 -16.22 26.05 2.93
C TYR A 192 -14.72 25.84 3.12
N LEU A 193 -14.03 25.44 2.04
CA LEU A 193 -12.59 25.14 2.02
C LEU A 193 -11.72 26.35 2.39
N ALA A 194 -12.13 27.57 2.01
CA ALA A 194 -11.27 28.76 2.00
C ALA A 194 -10.56 29.05 3.34
N THR A 195 -11.21 28.80 4.46
CA THR A 195 -10.68 29.07 5.80
C THR A 195 -9.52 28.12 6.19
N PHE A 196 -9.54 26.88 5.68
CA PHE A 196 -8.61 25.82 6.05
C PHE A 196 -7.72 25.36 4.88
N GLU A 197 -7.82 25.98 3.71
CA GLU A 197 -7.15 25.59 2.47
C GLU A 197 -5.65 25.32 2.67
N SER A 198 -4.94 26.25 3.29
CA SER A 198 -3.49 26.11 3.52
C SER A 198 -3.14 24.89 4.38
N LYS A 199 -3.95 24.58 5.42
CA LYS A 199 -3.72 23.42 6.27
C LYS A 199 -4.09 22.11 5.56
N ILE A 200 -5.16 22.12 4.77
CA ILE A 200 -5.61 20.95 4.01
C ILE A 200 -4.56 20.62 2.92
N VAL A 201 -4.07 21.63 2.18
CA VAL A 201 -3.01 21.45 1.17
C VAL A 201 -1.73 20.93 1.82
N TYR A 202 -1.34 21.46 2.98
CA TYR A 202 -0.17 20.97 3.72
C TYR A 202 -0.31 19.48 4.07
N TRP A 203 -1.44 19.07 4.66
CA TRP A 203 -1.66 17.68 5.03
C TRP A 203 -1.82 16.77 3.82
N GLN A 204 -2.48 17.23 2.76
CA GLN A 204 -2.56 16.46 1.51
C GLN A 204 -1.18 16.13 0.97
N LYS A 205 -0.33 17.15 0.88
CA LYS A 205 1.05 16.98 0.40
C LYS A 205 1.87 16.08 1.33
N SER A 206 1.84 16.34 2.64
CA SER A 206 2.61 15.57 3.60
C SER A 206 2.22 14.09 3.63
N LEU A 207 0.92 13.77 3.58
CA LEU A 207 0.45 12.38 3.53
C LEU A 207 0.77 11.70 2.20
N ALA A 208 0.76 12.44 1.09
CA ALA A 208 1.20 11.93 -0.21
C ALA A 208 2.72 11.64 -0.20
N ASP A 209 3.53 12.58 0.26
CA ASP A 209 4.98 12.42 0.38
C ASP A 209 5.33 11.20 1.27
N ILE A 210 4.62 11.00 2.39
CA ILE A 210 4.81 9.83 3.26
C ILE A 210 4.48 8.54 2.49
N ALA A 211 3.35 8.47 1.79
CA ALA A 211 2.92 7.30 1.04
C ALA A 211 3.95 6.92 -0.04
N ASP A 212 4.35 7.89 -0.86
CA ASP A 212 5.30 7.68 -1.95
C ASP A 212 6.67 7.25 -1.42
N ILE A 213 7.18 7.95 -0.41
CA ILE A 213 8.49 7.65 0.19
C ILE A 213 8.52 6.25 0.80
N ILE A 214 7.49 5.82 1.54
CA ILE A 214 7.45 4.49 2.16
C ILE A 214 7.45 3.38 1.11
N VAL A 215 6.73 3.56 0.01
CA VAL A 215 6.71 2.58 -1.10
C VAL A 215 8.09 2.50 -1.73
N ILE A 216 8.69 3.64 -2.10
CA ILE A 216 10.00 3.69 -2.75
C ILE A 216 11.11 3.17 -1.82
N ILE A 217 11.10 3.54 -0.53
CA ILE A 217 12.06 2.99 0.45
C ILE A 217 11.96 1.47 0.49
N GLY A 218 10.75 0.90 0.53
CA GLY A 218 10.56 -0.54 0.53
C GLY A 218 11.14 -1.22 -0.71
N GLU A 219 10.98 -0.63 -1.88
CA GLU A 219 11.55 -1.12 -3.14
C GLU A 219 13.08 -0.98 -3.16
N VAL A 220 13.60 0.19 -2.82
CA VAL A 220 15.04 0.46 -2.75
C VAL A 220 15.73 -0.52 -1.80
N GLN A 221 15.18 -0.74 -0.62
CA GLN A 221 15.75 -1.67 0.36
C GLN A 221 15.80 -3.11 -0.15
N ARG A 222 14.73 -3.57 -0.83
CA ARG A 222 14.70 -4.92 -1.42
C ARG A 222 15.73 -5.08 -2.53
N SER A 223 15.73 -4.16 -3.51
CA SER A 223 16.66 -4.20 -4.64
C SER A 223 18.11 -4.05 -4.17
N TRP A 224 18.38 -3.10 -3.26
CA TRP A 224 19.72 -2.91 -2.71
C TRP A 224 20.22 -4.14 -1.95
N SER A 225 19.40 -4.73 -1.09
CA SER A 225 19.78 -5.92 -0.31
C SER A 225 20.08 -7.14 -1.20
N PHE A 226 19.34 -7.29 -2.31
CA PHE A 226 19.58 -8.32 -3.30
C PHE A 226 20.88 -8.07 -4.07
N LEU A 227 21.07 -6.86 -4.58
CA LEU A 227 22.23 -6.50 -5.40
C LEU A 227 23.52 -6.38 -4.60
N GLU A 228 23.46 -6.03 -3.30
CA GLU A 228 24.61 -5.94 -2.41
C GLU A 228 25.41 -7.25 -2.40
N ASN A 229 24.72 -8.38 -2.24
CA ASN A 229 25.37 -9.69 -2.22
C ASN A 229 26.11 -10.01 -3.52
N LEU A 230 25.62 -9.51 -4.65
CA LEU A 230 26.13 -9.82 -5.97
C LEU A 230 27.28 -8.88 -6.37
N PHE A 231 27.09 -7.57 -6.23
CA PHE A 231 28.10 -6.59 -6.63
C PHE A 231 29.24 -6.41 -5.62
N ILE A 232 28.99 -6.68 -4.32
CA ILE A 232 30.03 -6.54 -3.29
C ILE A 232 30.76 -7.86 -3.00
N HIS A 233 30.05 -9.00 -3.04
CA HIS A 233 30.63 -10.27 -2.60
C HIS A 233 31.00 -11.23 -3.74
N SER A 234 30.43 -11.08 -4.96
CA SER A 234 30.75 -11.94 -6.09
C SER A 234 31.91 -11.39 -6.93
N GLU A 235 33.03 -12.08 -6.91
CA GLU A 235 34.22 -11.73 -7.74
C GLU A 235 33.97 -11.89 -9.25
N GLU A 236 33.08 -12.81 -9.63
CA GLU A 236 32.70 -13.03 -11.04
C GLU A 236 31.92 -11.84 -11.59
N VAL A 237 30.92 -11.36 -10.81
CA VAL A 237 30.12 -10.17 -11.19
C VAL A 237 31.02 -8.94 -11.29
N LYS A 238 31.96 -8.74 -10.37
CA LYS A 238 32.91 -7.63 -10.41
C LYS A 238 33.79 -7.65 -11.65
N LYS A 239 34.20 -8.84 -12.10
CA LYS A 239 35.05 -8.98 -13.30
C LYS A 239 34.30 -8.76 -14.59
N GLU A 240 33.07 -9.24 -14.67
CA GLU A 240 32.25 -9.15 -15.88
C GLU A 240 31.51 -7.80 -16.01
N LEU A 241 31.17 -7.14 -14.88
CA LEU A 241 30.46 -5.87 -14.78
C LEU A 241 31.23 -4.85 -13.91
N PRO A 242 32.46 -4.46 -14.29
CA PRO A 242 33.29 -3.60 -13.45
C PRO A 242 32.70 -2.19 -13.26
N ASN A 243 32.13 -1.59 -14.31
CA ASN A 243 31.56 -0.24 -14.27
C ASN A 243 30.32 -0.18 -13.35
N GLU A 244 29.44 -1.17 -13.46
CA GLU A 244 28.24 -1.29 -12.64
C GLU A 244 28.59 -1.60 -11.18
N SER A 245 29.64 -2.36 -10.94
CA SER A 245 30.16 -2.64 -9.59
C SER A 245 30.72 -1.39 -8.91
N GLU A 246 31.35 -0.49 -9.67
CA GLU A 246 31.83 0.79 -9.13
C GLU A 246 30.65 1.74 -8.84
N LYS A 247 29.69 1.86 -9.76
CA LYS A 247 28.45 2.61 -9.53
C LYS A 247 27.67 2.10 -8.33
N PHE A 248 27.62 0.76 -8.14
CA PHE A 248 26.90 0.17 -7.01
C PHE A 248 27.54 0.54 -5.66
N LYS A 249 28.85 0.76 -5.59
CA LYS A 249 29.50 1.24 -4.37
C LYS A 249 29.01 2.63 -3.97
N ASP A 250 28.84 3.52 -4.95
CA ASP A 250 28.32 4.86 -4.70
C ASP A 250 26.85 4.78 -4.23
N ILE A 251 26.05 3.91 -4.86
CA ILE A 251 24.66 3.65 -4.44
C ILE A 251 24.61 3.10 -3.02
N ASP A 252 25.49 2.16 -2.67
CA ASP A 252 25.58 1.56 -1.33
C ASP A 252 25.83 2.63 -0.25
N VAL A 253 26.72 3.58 -0.53
CA VAL A 253 26.98 4.72 0.38
C VAL A 253 25.76 5.62 0.51
N ASP A 254 25.09 5.95 -0.61
CA ASP A 254 23.91 6.81 -0.60
C ASP A 254 22.75 6.16 0.15
N VAL A 255 22.50 4.87 -0.07
CA VAL A 255 21.45 4.11 0.64
C VAL A 255 21.73 4.06 2.14
N LYS A 256 22.96 3.68 2.55
CA LYS A 256 23.35 3.60 3.96
C LYS A 256 23.22 4.96 4.66
N LYS A 257 23.60 6.04 3.98
CA LYS A 257 23.44 7.39 4.50
C LYS A 257 21.98 7.75 4.72
N LEU A 258 21.13 7.52 3.73
CA LEU A 258 19.69 7.83 3.80
C LEU A 258 19.00 7.02 4.90
N LEU A 259 19.30 5.73 5.03
CA LEU A 259 18.78 4.88 6.11
C LEU A 259 19.27 5.33 7.50
N ALA A 260 20.53 5.77 7.60
CA ALA A 260 21.06 6.32 8.85
C ALA A 260 20.41 7.65 9.24
N ASP A 261 20.08 8.50 8.26
CA ASP A 261 19.34 9.75 8.51
C ASP A 261 17.91 9.46 8.98
N GLY A 262 17.22 8.50 8.39
CA GLY A 262 15.91 8.02 8.84
C GLY A 262 15.97 7.43 10.26
N TYR A 263 17.00 6.65 10.57
CA TYR A 263 17.19 6.10 11.91
C TYR A 263 17.44 7.16 12.98
N LYS A 264 18.12 8.27 12.64
CA LYS A 264 18.33 9.39 13.56
C LYS A 264 17.05 10.19 13.82
N GLN A 265 16.24 10.39 12.79
CA GLN A 265 15.02 11.22 12.92
C GLN A 265 13.87 10.46 13.57
N GLN A 266 13.76 9.18 13.34
CA GLN A 266 12.75 8.26 13.87
C GLN A 266 11.30 8.60 13.52
N LYS A 267 10.90 9.89 13.47
CA LYS A 267 9.55 10.35 13.17
C LYS A 267 9.28 10.32 11.66
N ALA A 268 8.21 9.65 11.28
CA ALA A 268 7.84 9.49 9.87
C ALA A 268 7.52 10.82 9.19
N LEU A 269 6.76 11.68 9.86
CA LEU A 269 6.40 13.01 9.33
C LEU A 269 7.63 13.86 9.08
N ASP A 270 8.54 13.98 10.08
CA ASP A 270 9.71 14.84 10.01
C ASP A 270 10.69 14.39 8.92
N PHE A 271 10.84 13.08 8.72
CA PHE A 271 11.71 12.53 7.68
C PHE A 271 11.11 12.69 6.30
N CYS A 272 9.85 12.31 6.10
CA CYS A 272 9.23 12.29 4.77
C CYS A 272 8.89 13.68 4.22
N THR A 273 8.73 14.70 5.08
CA THR A 273 8.47 16.07 4.62
C THR A 273 9.72 16.83 4.20
N GLN A 274 10.92 16.23 4.32
CA GLN A 274 12.16 16.88 3.88
C GLN A 274 12.27 16.87 2.34
N GLN A 275 12.49 18.03 1.78
CA GLN A 275 12.49 18.24 0.32
C GLN A 275 13.53 17.43 -0.46
N TYR A 276 14.59 16.93 0.20
CA TYR A 276 15.65 16.18 -0.47
C TYR A 276 15.40 14.67 -0.48
N VAL A 277 14.54 14.13 0.40
CA VAL A 277 14.40 12.69 0.60
C VAL A 277 13.79 12.00 -0.62
N LEU A 278 12.66 12.50 -1.13
CA LEU A 278 12.01 11.92 -2.30
C LEU A 278 12.90 11.96 -3.56
N PRO A 279 13.49 13.11 -3.96
CA PRO A 279 14.37 13.15 -5.14
C PRO A 279 15.63 12.27 -4.99
N GLN A 280 16.16 12.11 -3.76
CA GLN A 280 17.31 11.26 -3.53
C GLN A 280 16.92 9.78 -3.65
N LEU A 281 15.76 9.39 -3.14
CA LEU A 281 15.22 8.03 -3.26
C LEU A 281 14.95 7.67 -4.73
N GLU A 282 14.30 8.54 -5.49
CA GLU A 282 14.06 8.34 -6.93
C GLU A 282 15.39 8.15 -7.69
N LYS A 283 16.38 8.98 -7.42
CA LYS A 283 17.71 8.84 -8.00
C LYS A 283 18.37 7.50 -7.66
N ILE A 284 18.26 7.06 -6.40
CA ILE A 284 18.79 5.77 -5.96
C ILE A 284 18.06 4.62 -6.67
N GLN A 285 16.73 4.69 -6.75
CA GLN A 285 15.89 3.70 -7.44
C GLN A 285 16.28 3.57 -8.92
N ASP A 286 16.44 4.69 -9.64
CA ASP A 286 16.86 4.70 -11.04
C ASP A 286 18.24 4.06 -11.22
N ASN A 287 19.19 4.40 -10.35
CA ASN A 287 20.54 3.84 -10.41
C ASN A 287 20.55 2.32 -10.09
N LEU A 288 19.74 1.87 -9.13
CA LEU A 288 19.55 0.45 -8.83
C LEU A 288 18.93 -0.29 -10.04
N ALA A 289 17.95 0.30 -10.70
CA ALA A 289 17.34 -0.27 -11.90
C ALA A 289 18.35 -0.45 -13.05
N ILE A 290 19.29 0.49 -13.21
CA ILE A 290 20.38 0.36 -14.20
C ILE A 290 21.28 -0.83 -13.86
N CYS A 291 21.68 -0.98 -12.60
CA CYS A 291 22.50 -2.11 -12.15
C CYS A 291 21.77 -3.45 -12.31
N GLU A 292 20.48 -3.49 -11.95
CA GLU A 292 19.64 -4.68 -12.10
C GLU A 292 19.48 -5.08 -13.59
N LYS A 293 19.27 -4.12 -14.46
CA LYS A 293 19.18 -4.34 -15.91
C LYS A 293 20.47 -4.94 -16.46
N ALA A 294 21.62 -4.35 -16.11
CA ALA A 294 22.92 -4.86 -16.54
C ALA A 294 23.19 -6.30 -16.05
N LEU A 295 22.81 -6.59 -14.79
CA LEU A 295 22.91 -7.94 -14.23
C LEU A 295 22.00 -8.94 -14.99
N ASN A 296 20.77 -8.54 -15.30
CA ASN A 296 19.84 -9.37 -16.06
C ASN A 296 20.32 -9.63 -17.50
N GLU A 297 20.90 -8.64 -18.16
CA GLU A 297 21.51 -8.78 -19.48
C GLU A 297 22.73 -9.74 -19.43
N PHE A 298 23.55 -9.62 -18.39
CA PHE A 298 24.65 -10.54 -18.16
C PHE A 298 24.14 -11.98 -17.98
N MET A 299 23.18 -12.20 -17.08
CA MET A 299 22.60 -13.53 -16.87
C MET A 299 21.95 -14.08 -18.15
N TYR A 300 21.28 -13.23 -18.92
CA TYR A 300 20.68 -13.64 -20.19
C TYR A 300 21.75 -14.08 -21.20
N SER A 301 22.86 -13.38 -21.30
CA SER A 301 23.99 -13.78 -22.17
C SER A 301 24.51 -15.18 -21.82
N LYS A 302 24.57 -15.52 -20.52
CA LYS A 302 24.96 -16.85 -20.04
C LYS A 302 23.91 -17.92 -20.39
N LYS A 303 22.63 -17.58 -20.28
CA LYS A 303 21.53 -18.48 -20.71
C LYS A 303 21.55 -18.75 -22.20
N VAL A 304 21.90 -17.76 -23.03
CA VAL A 304 22.07 -17.94 -24.47
C VAL A 304 23.28 -18.83 -24.78
N ALA A 305 24.40 -18.66 -24.06
CA ALA A 305 25.60 -19.46 -24.23
C ALA A 305 25.38 -20.96 -23.86
N PHE A 306 24.61 -21.23 -22.83
CA PHE A 306 24.18 -22.55 -22.42
C PHE A 306 22.67 -22.60 -22.15
N PRO A 307 21.84 -23.00 -23.12
CA PRO A 307 20.38 -22.88 -23.04
C PRO A 307 19.71 -23.62 -21.88
N ARG A 308 20.36 -24.64 -21.30
CA ARG A 308 19.82 -25.32 -20.11
C ARG A 308 19.76 -24.45 -18.87
N PHE A 309 20.45 -23.32 -18.84
CA PHE A 309 20.32 -22.32 -17.78
C PHE A 309 18.93 -21.63 -17.75
N PHE A 310 18.11 -21.75 -18.80
CA PHE A 310 16.73 -21.31 -18.75
C PHE A 310 15.85 -22.12 -17.78
N PHE A 311 16.26 -23.35 -17.44
CA PHE A 311 15.55 -24.18 -16.46
C PHE A 311 15.94 -23.89 -15.01
N VAL A 312 16.96 -23.05 -14.80
CA VAL A 312 17.51 -22.73 -13.50
C VAL A 312 17.01 -21.37 -13.03
N SER A 313 16.68 -21.23 -11.74
CA SER A 313 16.31 -19.93 -11.16
C SER A 313 17.46 -18.92 -11.25
N SER A 314 17.13 -17.62 -11.21
CA SER A 314 18.16 -16.57 -11.26
C SER A 314 19.14 -16.67 -10.07
N ALA A 315 18.65 -17.02 -8.88
CA ALA A 315 19.47 -17.21 -7.69
C ALA A 315 20.44 -18.40 -7.84
N ASP A 316 19.94 -19.55 -8.31
CA ASP A 316 20.79 -20.73 -8.57
C ASP A 316 21.80 -20.47 -9.68
N LEU A 317 21.40 -19.73 -10.74
CA LEU A 317 22.33 -19.37 -11.82
C LEU A 317 23.47 -18.50 -11.32
N LEU A 318 23.17 -17.52 -10.47
CA LEU A 318 24.20 -16.68 -9.85
C LEU A 318 25.13 -17.49 -8.94
N ASP A 319 24.59 -18.45 -8.19
CA ASP A 319 25.41 -19.34 -7.37
C ASP A 319 26.31 -20.23 -8.24
N ILE A 320 25.78 -20.80 -9.34
CA ILE A 320 26.54 -21.56 -10.33
C ILE A 320 27.69 -20.72 -10.92
N LEU A 321 27.37 -19.45 -11.34
CA LEU A 321 28.37 -18.57 -11.93
C LEU A 321 29.44 -18.17 -10.90
N SER A 322 29.03 -17.83 -9.68
CA SER A 322 29.97 -17.47 -8.60
C SER A 322 30.90 -18.62 -8.21
N ASN A 323 30.42 -19.86 -8.29
CA ASN A 323 31.18 -21.06 -8.01
C ASN A 323 31.74 -21.77 -9.28
N GLY A 324 31.67 -21.12 -10.43
CA GLY A 324 32.09 -21.69 -11.72
C GLY A 324 33.52 -22.23 -11.73
N ASN A 325 34.39 -21.65 -10.91
CA ASN A 325 35.77 -22.10 -10.72
C ASN A 325 35.90 -23.35 -9.84
N ASN A 326 34.85 -23.77 -9.14
CA ASN A 326 34.81 -24.95 -8.30
C ASN A 326 33.69 -25.90 -8.75
N PRO A 327 33.97 -26.80 -9.72
CA PRO A 327 32.97 -27.72 -10.26
C PRO A 327 32.26 -28.56 -9.20
N SER A 328 32.94 -28.95 -8.10
CA SER A 328 32.35 -29.74 -7.01
C SER A 328 31.17 -29.05 -6.36
N LYS A 329 31.20 -27.72 -6.23
CA LYS A 329 30.06 -26.91 -5.71
C LYS A 329 28.91 -26.77 -6.74
N VAL A 330 29.25 -26.73 -8.02
CA VAL A 330 28.25 -26.65 -9.11
C VAL A 330 27.42 -27.92 -9.21
N MET A 331 27.96 -29.08 -8.79
CA MET A 331 27.27 -30.38 -8.84
C MET A 331 25.91 -30.40 -8.10
N ILE A 332 25.73 -29.60 -7.07
CA ILE A 332 24.47 -29.50 -6.32
C ILE A 332 23.29 -29.03 -7.23
N HIS A 333 23.63 -28.28 -8.30
CA HIS A 333 22.63 -27.75 -9.23
C HIS A 333 22.38 -28.67 -10.45
N MET A 334 23.13 -29.78 -10.57
CA MET A 334 23.03 -30.69 -11.73
C MET A 334 21.62 -31.23 -11.97
N PRO A 335 20.84 -31.63 -10.94
CA PRO A 335 19.45 -32.08 -11.13
C PRO A 335 18.52 -31.04 -11.76
N LYS A 336 18.82 -29.74 -11.55
CA LYS A 336 18.08 -28.61 -12.12
C LYS A 336 18.48 -28.34 -13.58
N ILE A 337 19.75 -28.56 -13.91
CA ILE A 337 20.32 -28.34 -15.25
C ILE A 337 19.99 -29.49 -16.20
N ILE A 338 20.15 -30.73 -15.73
CA ILE A 338 19.95 -31.96 -16.49
C ILE A 338 18.98 -32.85 -15.71
N SER A 339 17.74 -32.96 -16.20
CA SER A 339 16.73 -33.81 -15.57
C SER A 339 17.22 -35.26 -15.46
N ALA A 340 16.84 -35.92 -14.38
CA ALA A 340 17.21 -37.29 -14.03
C ALA A 340 18.71 -37.53 -13.72
N MET A 341 19.56 -36.51 -13.75
CA MET A 341 20.95 -36.62 -13.33
C MET A 341 21.14 -36.01 -11.92
N ASP A 342 21.66 -36.80 -10.97
CA ASP A 342 21.96 -36.33 -9.61
C ASP A 342 23.26 -35.56 -9.59
N THR A 343 24.35 -36.23 -9.99
CA THR A 343 25.70 -35.65 -9.92
C THR A 343 26.64 -36.34 -10.91
N LEU A 344 27.84 -35.77 -11.04
CA LEU A 344 28.96 -36.41 -11.75
C LEU A 344 29.91 -37.01 -10.73
N THR A 345 30.49 -38.17 -11.06
CA THR A 345 31.64 -38.73 -10.32
C THR A 345 32.89 -37.98 -10.76
N LEU A 346 33.45 -37.21 -9.83
CA LEU A 346 34.64 -36.41 -10.08
C LEU A 346 35.87 -37.11 -9.53
N LYS A 347 36.97 -37.11 -10.33
CA LYS A 347 38.31 -37.51 -9.89
C LYS A 347 39.06 -36.23 -9.59
N GLU A 348 39.32 -36.01 -8.31
CA GLU A 348 40.11 -34.86 -7.86
C GLU A 348 41.58 -35.11 -8.21
N GLN A 349 42.26 -34.10 -8.69
CA GLN A 349 43.71 -34.04 -8.82
C GLN A 349 44.29 -33.16 -7.71
N SER A 350 45.61 -33.02 -7.66
CA SER A 350 46.29 -32.17 -6.69
C SER A 350 45.66 -30.77 -6.63
N HIS A 351 45.67 -30.14 -5.46
CA HIS A 351 44.90 -28.95 -5.03
C HIS A 351 44.82 -27.73 -5.99
N SER A 352 45.48 -27.75 -7.13
CA SER A 352 45.51 -26.66 -8.12
C SER A 352 44.93 -27.02 -9.50
N GLU A 353 44.52 -28.25 -9.73
CA GLU A 353 44.04 -28.68 -11.04
C GLU A 353 42.55 -28.95 -11.06
N ARG A 354 41.90 -28.61 -12.18
CA ARG A 354 40.48 -28.87 -12.40
C ARG A 354 40.18 -30.37 -12.42
N PRO A 355 39.12 -30.86 -11.76
CA PRO A 355 38.78 -32.26 -11.68
C PRO A 355 38.36 -32.84 -13.04
N PHE A 356 38.45 -34.14 -13.16
CA PHE A 356 37.92 -34.92 -14.28
C PHE A 356 36.55 -35.50 -13.94
N ALA A 357 35.59 -35.40 -14.83
CA ALA A 357 34.31 -36.10 -14.77
C ALA A 357 34.49 -37.50 -15.43
N LEU A 358 34.19 -38.56 -14.66
CA LEU A 358 34.34 -39.94 -15.09
C LEU A 358 33.03 -40.61 -15.48
N SER A 359 31.97 -40.25 -14.79
CA SER A 359 30.65 -40.87 -14.96
C SER A 359 29.54 -39.95 -14.52
N MET A 360 28.33 -40.20 -14.97
CA MET A 360 27.09 -39.56 -14.50
C MET A 360 26.31 -40.53 -13.63
N LYS A 361 25.64 -40.00 -12.59
CA LYS A 361 24.79 -40.75 -11.64
C LYS A 361 23.35 -40.32 -11.75
N ALA A 362 22.42 -41.27 -11.75
CA ALA A 362 21.01 -40.97 -11.82
C ALA A 362 20.41 -40.46 -10.48
N CYS A 363 19.38 -39.60 -10.54
CA CYS A 363 18.65 -39.15 -9.37
C CYS A 363 17.85 -40.24 -8.65
N VAL A 364 17.44 -41.28 -9.39
CA VAL A 364 16.63 -42.37 -8.87
C VAL A 364 17.38 -43.67 -9.07
N GLY A 365 17.52 -44.44 -8.01
CA GLY A 365 18.26 -45.72 -8.04
C GLY A 365 19.77 -45.56 -7.88
N VAL A 366 20.50 -46.63 -8.26
CA VAL A 366 21.97 -46.73 -8.11
C VAL A 366 22.68 -46.68 -9.47
N GLU A 367 21.97 -46.29 -10.52
CA GLU A 367 22.48 -46.32 -11.87
C GLU A 367 23.60 -45.32 -12.08
N THR A 368 24.70 -45.81 -12.58
CA THR A 368 25.90 -44.99 -12.90
C THR A 368 26.38 -45.33 -14.30
N VAL A 369 26.46 -44.33 -15.18
CA VAL A 369 26.92 -44.49 -16.56
C VAL A 369 28.30 -43.87 -16.69
N LYS A 370 29.31 -44.71 -17.06
CA LYS A 370 30.65 -44.25 -17.34
C LYS A 370 30.75 -43.53 -18.67
N PHE A 371 31.54 -42.47 -18.71
CA PHE A 371 31.82 -41.78 -19.97
C PHE A 371 32.81 -42.58 -20.81
N THR A 372 32.78 -42.44 -22.12
CA THR A 372 33.70 -43.07 -23.08
C THR A 372 35.13 -42.57 -22.91
N SER A 373 35.30 -41.37 -22.37
CA SER A 373 36.62 -40.82 -22.01
C SER A 373 36.48 -39.90 -20.78
N ASP A 374 37.57 -39.76 -20.02
CA ASP A 374 37.61 -38.83 -18.88
C ASP A 374 37.56 -37.39 -19.41
N LEU A 375 36.64 -36.58 -18.91
CA LEU A 375 36.46 -35.19 -19.31
C LEU A 375 37.02 -34.23 -18.24
N GLN A 376 38.06 -33.48 -18.56
CA GLN A 376 38.54 -32.42 -17.67
C GLN A 376 37.63 -31.18 -17.74
N LEU A 377 37.17 -30.69 -16.59
CA LEU A 377 36.22 -29.57 -16.51
C LEU A 377 36.97 -28.23 -16.59
N LEU A 378 37.35 -27.81 -17.80
CA LEU A 378 38.15 -26.61 -18.06
C LEU A 378 37.32 -25.41 -18.50
N GLY A 379 37.82 -24.20 -18.23
CA GLY A 379 37.21 -22.96 -18.72
C GLY A 379 36.07 -22.44 -17.87
N LYS A 380 35.20 -21.66 -18.50
CA LYS A 380 33.97 -21.07 -17.87
C LYS A 380 32.91 -22.17 -17.69
N VAL A 381 32.00 -21.97 -16.72
CA VAL A 381 31.00 -22.97 -16.35
C VAL A 381 30.08 -23.36 -17.51
N GLU A 382 29.69 -22.41 -18.34
CA GLU A 382 28.86 -22.65 -19.53
C GLU A 382 29.61 -23.55 -20.55
N ALA A 383 30.93 -23.44 -20.68
CA ALA A 383 31.71 -24.21 -21.62
C ALA A 383 31.86 -25.66 -21.14
N TYR A 384 32.35 -25.90 -19.91
CA TYR A 384 32.53 -27.27 -19.45
C TYR A 384 31.20 -28.02 -19.24
N LEU A 385 30.10 -27.33 -18.90
CA LEU A 385 28.76 -27.95 -18.85
C LEU A 385 28.25 -28.35 -20.26
N GLN A 386 28.60 -27.57 -21.29
CA GLN A 386 28.33 -27.95 -22.67
C GLN A 386 29.15 -29.20 -23.07
N ASP A 387 30.41 -29.28 -22.64
CA ASP A 387 31.25 -30.44 -22.89
C ASP A 387 30.73 -31.69 -22.15
N VAL A 388 30.25 -31.53 -20.89
CA VAL A 388 29.56 -32.58 -20.15
C VAL A 388 28.32 -33.08 -20.94
N LEU A 389 27.53 -32.19 -21.47
CA LEU A 389 26.35 -32.55 -22.25
C LEU A 389 26.72 -33.31 -23.54
N ASN A 390 27.84 -32.92 -24.19
CA ASN A 390 28.32 -33.56 -25.40
C ASN A 390 28.84 -34.97 -25.11
N ILE A 391 29.66 -35.14 -24.05
CA ILE A 391 30.20 -36.46 -23.69
C ILE A 391 29.09 -37.40 -23.17
N MET A 392 28.07 -36.88 -22.47
CA MET A 392 26.91 -37.67 -22.09
C MET A 392 26.23 -38.26 -23.33
N ARG A 393 25.97 -37.40 -24.33
CA ARG A 393 25.29 -37.81 -25.58
C ARG A 393 26.14 -38.84 -26.36
N SER A 394 27.44 -38.59 -26.54
CA SER A 394 28.31 -39.53 -27.26
C SER A 394 28.43 -40.85 -26.51
N SER A 395 28.60 -40.85 -25.18
CA SER A 395 28.67 -42.07 -24.37
C SER A 395 27.38 -42.90 -24.47
N LEU A 396 26.19 -42.28 -24.36
CA LEU A 396 24.91 -42.97 -24.52
C LEU A 396 24.72 -43.53 -25.95
N GLN A 397 25.15 -42.79 -26.98
CA GLN A 397 25.12 -43.26 -28.37
C GLN A 397 25.99 -44.46 -28.59
N ASP A 398 27.20 -44.48 -28.03
CA ASP A 398 28.14 -45.60 -28.17
C ASP A 398 27.66 -46.84 -27.41
N ILE A 399 27.09 -46.64 -26.18
CA ILE A 399 26.46 -47.72 -25.42
C ILE A 399 25.23 -48.27 -26.22
N ALA A 400 24.41 -47.40 -26.83
CA ALA A 400 23.27 -47.84 -27.60
C ALA A 400 23.66 -48.64 -28.85
N LYS A 401 24.74 -48.24 -29.55
CA LYS A 401 25.25 -49.01 -30.70
C LYS A 401 25.76 -50.40 -30.29
N GLU A 402 26.44 -50.48 -29.17
CA GLU A 402 26.92 -51.75 -28.63
C GLU A 402 25.77 -52.62 -28.13
N SER A 403 24.83 -52.04 -27.39
CA SER A 403 23.62 -52.71 -26.92
C SER A 403 22.78 -53.29 -28.06
N LEU A 404 22.66 -52.55 -29.17
CA LEU A 404 21.93 -53.05 -30.37
C LEU A 404 22.55 -54.30 -30.98
N LYS A 405 23.86 -54.40 -30.98
CA LYS A 405 24.58 -55.63 -31.40
C LYS A 405 24.32 -56.78 -30.44
N GLN A 406 24.50 -56.54 -29.14
CA GLN A 406 24.32 -57.53 -28.09
C GLN A 406 22.85 -58.01 -27.97
N PHE A 407 21.87 -57.19 -28.34
CA PHE A 407 20.46 -57.56 -28.34
C PHE A 407 20.13 -58.73 -29.23
N SER A 408 20.89 -58.91 -30.34
CA SER A 408 20.74 -60.04 -31.26
C SER A 408 21.56 -61.27 -30.84
N GLU A 409 22.56 -61.09 -29.99
CA GLU A 409 23.53 -62.14 -29.61
C GLU A 409 23.23 -62.79 -28.25
N LEU A 410 22.63 -62.01 -27.33
CA LEU A 410 22.41 -62.42 -25.93
C LEU A 410 20.95 -62.76 -25.64
N PRO A 411 20.66 -63.68 -24.67
CA PRO A 411 19.35 -63.85 -24.12
C PRO A 411 18.79 -62.56 -23.53
N LYS A 412 17.52 -62.23 -23.75
CA LYS A 412 16.91 -60.97 -23.32
C LYS A 412 17.01 -60.75 -21.81
N GLU A 413 16.97 -61.80 -20.99
CA GLU A 413 17.06 -61.73 -19.51
C GLU A 413 18.46 -61.30 -19.05
N ASP A 414 19.48 -61.54 -19.78
CA ASP A 414 20.88 -61.15 -19.45
C ASP A 414 21.22 -59.80 -20.07
N TRP A 415 20.75 -59.53 -21.31
CA TRP A 415 20.96 -58.26 -21.97
C TRP A 415 20.33 -57.09 -21.17
N ILE A 416 19.10 -57.25 -20.66
CA ILE A 416 18.35 -56.21 -19.95
C ILE A 416 19.07 -55.69 -18.67
N LYS A 417 20.00 -56.47 -18.15
CA LYS A 417 20.75 -56.14 -16.91
C LYS A 417 22.07 -55.42 -17.17
N GLN A 418 22.50 -55.29 -18.41
CA GLN A 418 23.85 -54.81 -18.76
C GLN A 418 23.90 -53.30 -18.97
N ASP A 419 22.83 -52.74 -19.52
CA ASP A 419 22.81 -51.37 -20.01
C ASP A 419 21.93 -50.46 -19.19
N PRO A 420 22.16 -49.12 -19.27
CA PRO A 420 21.29 -48.11 -18.65
C PRO A 420 19.85 -48.27 -19.08
N ALA A 421 18.92 -48.11 -18.14
CA ALA A 421 17.48 -48.33 -18.37
C ALA A 421 16.95 -47.55 -19.58
N GLN A 422 17.41 -46.32 -19.79
CA GLN A 422 17.00 -45.52 -20.96
C GLN A 422 17.43 -46.12 -22.27
N VAL A 423 18.66 -46.68 -22.35
CA VAL A 423 19.16 -47.36 -23.56
C VAL A 423 18.43 -48.66 -23.80
N THR A 424 18.26 -49.46 -22.72
CA THR A 424 17.49 -50.71 -22.79
C THR A 424 16.04 -50.48 -23.32
N LEU A 425 15.35 -49.47 -22.83
CA LEU A 425 14.01 -49.13 -23.32
C LEU A 425 14.03 -48.69 -24.78
N LEU A 426 15.01 -47.86 -25.17
CA LEU A 426 15.15 -47.40 -26.56
C LEU A 426 15.37 -48.59 -27.53
N ILE A 427 16.31 -49.47 -27.22
CA ILE A 427 16.62 -50.62 -28.09
C ILE A 427 15.44 -51.58 -28.17
N ASN A 428 14.77 -51.86 -27.05
CA ASN A 428 13.58 -52.68 -27.06
C ASN A 428 12.45 -52.08 -27.95
N LEU A 429 12.24 -50.75 -27.90
CA LEU A 429 11.29 -50.04 -28.73
C LEU A 429 11.66 -50.11 -30.21
N CYS A 430 12.94 -49.89 -30.54
CA CYS A 430 13.42 -50.02 -31.91
C CYS A 430 13.20 -51.45 -32.47
N SER A 431 13.55 -52.49 -31.67
CA SER A 431 13.31 -53.87 -32.05
C SER A 431 11.81 -54.18 -32.26
N TRP A 432 10.95 -53.67 -31.40
CA TRP A 432 9.53 -53.82 -31.53
C TRP A 432 9.00 -53.21 -32.84
N VAL A 433 9.42 -51.98 -33.19
CA VAL A 433 9.06 -51.32 -34.44
C VAL A 433 9.50 -52.11 -35.65
N ILE A 434 10.80 -52.55 -35.69
CA ILE A 434 11.36 -53.39 -36.80
C ILE A 434 10.56 -54.69 -36.97
N ASN A 435 10.21 -55.35 -35.87
CA ASN A 435 9.41 -56.58 -35.93
C ASN A 435 7.98 -56.33 -36.44
N CYS A 436 7.34 -55.22 -36.05
CA CYS A 436 6.03 -54.83 -36.57
C CYS A 436 6.07 -54.54 -38.09
N GLU A 437 7.05 -53.77 -38.55
CA GLU A 437 7.25 -53.47 -39.97
C GLU A 437 7.50 -54.72 -40.78
N GLY A 438 8.35 -55.65 -40.27
CA GLY A 438 8.58 -56.96 -40.90
C GLY A 438 7.31 -57.82 -41.01
N ALA A 439 6.49 -57.86 -39.95
CA ALA A 439 5.22 -58.60 -39.95
C ALA A 439 4.20 -58.01 -40.92
N PHE A 440 4.09 -56.71 -40.98
CA PHE A 440 3.18 -56.02 -41.96
C PHE A 440 3.69 -56.20 -43.38
N GLY A 441 5.01 -56.20 -43.63
CA GLY A 441 5.57 -56.46 -44.93
C GLY A 441 5.29 -57.90 -45.42
N GLN A 442 5.30 -58.87 -44.52
CA GLN A 442 4.94 -60.29 -44.86
C GLN A 442 3.45 -60.46 -45.01
N ALA A 443 2.59 -59.73 -44.39
CA ALA A 443 1.14 -59.79 -44.49
C ALA A 443 0.60 -59.09 -45.78
N ALA A 444 1.43 -58.25 -46.40
CA ALA A 444 1.08 -57.53 -47.64
C ALA A 444 1.49 -58.30 -48.93
N VAL A 445 2.14 -59.44 -48.78
CA VAL A 445 2.44 -60.40 -49.89
C VAL A 445 1.53 -61.60 -49.79
#